data_6b4562d0226f837fb0f861126b03ec50
#
_entry.id   6b4562d0226f837fb0f861126b03ec50
#
_cell.length_a   1.000
_cell.length_b   1.000
_cell.length_c   1.000
_cell.angle_alpha   90.00
_cell.angle_beta   90.00
_cell.angle_gamma   90.00
#
_symmetry.space_group_name_H-M   'P 1'
#
loop_
_entity.id
_entity.type
_entity.pdbx_description
1 polymer ?
#
loop_
_entity_poly.entity_id
_entity_poly.type
_entity_poly.pdbx_seq_one_letter_code
_entity_poly.pdbx_strand_id
1 'polypeptide(L)'
;MKKQSYILLSSLLLLAACSQKEEAVYGEGASYVQRTNQTLSDYAATLEGTPQWLLTLYAGQEQAYGGHNVLVSFAHGKVTAASEELPTEETSDYSLLFGEKAILSFDTYNKVLHYFVEPSFLFPHGKEGDNQFEIQSYKDGVFSLRGKR
;
A
#
# COMPACT_ATOMS: atom_id res chain seq x y z
N MET A 1 -28.25 9.50 66.01
CA MET A 1 -27.12 9.90 65.15
C MET A 1 -26.50 8.70 64.42
N LYS A 2 -27.29 7.82 63.80
CA LYS A 2 -26.76 6.64 63.08
C LYS A 2 -27.35 6.44 61.67
N LYS A 3 -28.07 7.41 61.12
CA LYS A 3 -28.74 7.32 59.80
C LYS A 3 -28.07 8.10 58.67
N GLN A 4 -27.06 8.90 58.97
CA GLN A 4 -26.37 9.69 57.92
C GLN A 4 -25.10 9.01 57.33
N SER A 5 -24.61 7.92 57.92
CA SER A 5 -23.39 7.24 57.45
C SER A 5 -23.61 6.29 56.28
N TYR A 6 -24.84 5.89 55.99
CA TYR A 6 -25.13 4.94 54.90
C TYR A 6 -25.37 5.61 53.55
N ILE A 7 -25.68 6.91 53.52
CA ILE A 7 -25.92 7.64 52.25
C ILE A 7 -24.61 8.00 51.54
N LEU A 8 -23.52 8.17 52.28
CA LEU A 8 -22.21 8.50 51.71
C LEU A 8 -21.49 7.25 51.14
N LEU A 9 -21.87 6.03 51.53
CA LEU A 9 -21.26 4.82 51.03
C LEU A 9 -21.92 4.31 49.74
N SER A 10 -23.16 4.72 49.47
CA SER A 10 -23.90 4.31 48.26
C SER A 10 -23.54 5.15 47.03
N SER A 11 -23.01 6.36 47.21
CA SER A 11 -22.63 7.25 46.09
C SER A 11 -21.24 6.94 45.49
N LEU A 12 -20.41 6.14 46.16
CA LEU A 12 -19.09 5.79 45.71
C LEU A 12 -19.05 4.51 44.83
N LEU A 13 -20.16 3.81 44.75
CA LEU A 13 -20.29 2.56 43.97
C LEU A 13 -20.79 2.77 42.52
N LEU A 14 -21.10 4.02 42.13
CA LEU A 14 -21.63 4.32 40.80
C LEU A 14 -20.58 4.84 39.80
N LEU A 15 -19.31 4.95 40.18
CA LEU A 15 -18.23 5.42 39.31
C LEU A 15 -17.35 4.31 38.71
N ALA A 16 -17.66 3.04 38.97
CA ALA A 16 -16.89 1.90 38.47
C ALA A 16 -17.47 1.25 37.20
N ALA A 17 -18.45 1.86 36.54
CA ALA A 17 -19.19 1.25 35.44
C ALA A 17 -18.94 1.87 34.05
N CYS A 18 -17.78 2.49 33.83
CA CYS A 18 -17.41 2.96 32.47
C CYS A 18 -15.95 2.62 32.14
N SER A 19 -15.57 1.38 32.34
CA SER A 19 -14.42 0.80 31.62
C SER A 19 -14.89 -0.49 30.97
N GLN A 20 -15.91 -0.39 30.12
CA GLN A 20 -16.07 -1.38 29.09
C GLN A 20 -14.88 -1.18 28.17
N LYS A 21 -13.85 -2.07 28.32
CA LYS A 21 -13.00 -2.38 27.20
C LYS A 21 -13.95 -2.71 26.06
N GLU A 22 -13.93 -1.96 24.98
CA GLU A 22 -14.50 -2.41 23.73
C GLU A 22 -13.81 -3.74 23.45
N GLU A 23 -14.49 -4.83 23.75
CA GLU A 23 -14.07 -6.14 23.27
C GLU A 23 -14.05 -6.02 21.76
N ALA A 24 -12.86 -6.12 21.19
CA ALA A 24 -12.68 -6.04 19.75
C ALA A 24 -13.63 -7.08 19.14
N VAL A 25 -14.54 -6.64 18.28
CA VAL A 25 -15.51 -7.48 17.55
C VAL A 25 -14.82 -8.64 16.81
N TYR A 26 -13.51 -8.59 16.74
CA TYR A 26 -12.62 -9.56 16.09
C TYR A 26 -11.62 -10.12 17.11
N GLY A 27 -12.03 -10.96 18.04
CA GLY A 27 -11.21 -11.82 18.89
C GLY A 27 -9.88 -11.29 19.42
N GLU A 28 -9.20 -12.01 20.27
CA GLU A 28 -7.87 -11.71 20.80
C GLU A 28 -6.80 -11.70 19.67
N GLY A 29 -6.61 -10.55 19.02
CA GLY A 29 -5.62 -10.36 17.96
C GLY A 29 -5.38 -8.89 17.69
N ALA A 30 -4.28 -8.58 16.99
CA ALA A 30 -4.00 -7.22 16.54
C ALA A 30 -5.22 -6.63 15.81
N SER A 31 -5.56 -5.36 16.09
CA SER A 31 -6.66 -4.69 15.41
C SER A 31 -6.45 -4.70 13.89
N TYR A 32 -7.53 -4.52 13.12
CA TYR A 32 -7.43 -4.42 11.66
C TYR A 32 -6.35 -3.40 11.23
N VAL A 33 -6.34 -2.23 11.87
CA VAL A 33 -5.36 -1.16 11.61
C VAL A 33 -3.92 -1.64 11.88
N GLN A 34 -3.70 -2.35 12.98
CA GLN A 34 -2.37 -2.87 13.31
C GLN A 34 -1.89 -3.89 12.28
N ARG A 35 -2.75 -4.83 11.87
CA ARG A 35 -2.42 -5.82 10.82
C ARG A 35 -2.13 -5.16 9.48
N THR A 36 -2.94 -4.17 9.11
CA THR A 36 -2.74 -3.40 7.89
C THR A 36 -1.40 -2.68 7.90
N ASN A 37 -1.11 -1.92 8.96
CA ASN A 37 0.15 -1.20 9.09
C ASN A 37 1.36 -2.15 9.09
N GLN A 38 1.24 -3.31 9.73
CA GLN A 38 2.29 -4.33 9.72
C GLN A 38 2.52 -4.85 8.29
N THR A 39 1.46 -5.17 7.55
CA THR A 39 1.55 -5.62 6.16
C THR A 39 2.25 -4.59 5.26
N LEU A 40 1.88 -3.31 5.37
CA LEU A 40 2.52 -2.25 4.59
C LEU A 40 4.00 -2.08 4.97
N SER A 41 4.32 -2.16 6.27
CA SER A 41 5.70 -2.11 6.76
C SER A 41 6.55 -3.27 6.25
N ASP A 42 6.00 -4.49 6.24
CA ASP A 42 6.68 -5.68 5.76
C ASP A 42 6.94 -5.59 4.24
N TYR A 43 5.98 -5.10 3.46
CA TYR A 43 6.17 -4.87 2.03
C TYR A 43 7.19 -3.77 1.75
N ALA A 44 7.16 -2.66 2.50
CA ALA A 44 8.17 -1.61 2.39
C ALA A 44 9.58 -2.14 2.68
N ALA A 45 9.73 -2.87 3.78
CA ALA A 45 11.00 -3.48 4.15
C ALA A 45 11.51 -4.47 3.08
N THR A 46 10.60 -5.22 2.46
CA THR A 46 10.93 -6.17 1.38
C THR A 46 11.37 -5.45 0.11
N LEU A 47 10.61 -4.41 -0.31
CA LEU A 47 10.93 -3.62 -1.50
C LEU A 47 12.27 -2.90 -1.34
N GLU A 48 12.48 -2.22 -0.23
CA GLU A 48 13.71 -1.45 0.03
C GLU A 48 14.90 -2.34 0.46
N GLY A 49 14.63 -3.53 1.00
CA GLY A 49 15.68 -4.50 1.36
C GLY A 49 16.29 -5.24 0.18
N THR A 50 15.68 -5.18 -1.00
CA THR A 50 16.17 -5.80 -2.23
C THR A 50 16.84 -4.76 -3.10
N PRO A 51 18.11 -4.93 -3.50
CA PRO A 51 18.86 -3.91 -4.25
C PRO A 51 18.20 -3.50 -5.56
N GLN A 52 17.59 -4.44 -6.27
CA GLN A 52 16.96 -4.19 -7.56
C GLN A 52 15.85 -5.21 -7.84
N TRP A 53 14.78 -4.77 -8.45
CA TRP A 53 13.65 -5.55 -8.92
C TRP A 53 13.54 -5.47 -10.44
N LEU A 54 13.08 -6.55 -11.04
CA LEU A 54 12.61 -6.57 -12.42
C LEU A 54 11.07 -6.47 -12.38
N LEU A 55 10.54 -5.33 -12.80
CA LEU A 55 9.12 -5.14 -12.98
C LEU A 55 8.74 -5.45 -14.43
N THR A 56 7.97 -6.51 -14.65
CA THR A 56 7.44 -6.85 -15.97
C THR A 56 6.01 -6.34 -16.05
N LEU A 57 5.76 -5.41 -16.96
CA LEU A 57 4.47 -4.76 -17.19
C LEU A 57 3.82 -5.30 -18.47
N TYR A 58 2.52 -5.55 -18.40
CA TYR A 58 1.67 -5.87 -19.54
C TYR A 58 0.55 -4.84 -19.59
N ALA A 59 0.74 -3.79 -20.41
CA ALA A 59 -0.23 -2.71 -20.54
C ALA A 59 -1.28 -3.01 -21.60
N GLY A 60 -2.47 -2.41 -21.42
CA GLY A 60 -3.61 -2.54 -22.33
C GLY A 60 -4.45 -3.81 -22.12
N GLN A 61 -5.68 -3.76 -22.64
CA GLN A 61 -6.56 -4.92 -22.63
C GLN A 61 -5.91 -6.07 -23.40
N GLU A 62 -6.01 -7.27 -22.87
CA GLU A 62 -5.44 -8.49 -23.48
C GLU A 62 -3.94 -8.37 -23.80
N GLN A 63 -3.21 -7.52 -23.01
CA GLN A 63 -1.77 -7.29 -23.21
C GLN A 63 -1.43 -6.70 -24.60
N ALA A 64 -2.29 -5.81 -25.11
CA ALA A 64 -2.20 -5.28 -26.46
C ALA A 64 -0.88 -4.60 -26.80
N TYR A 65 -0.13 -4.13 -25.82
CA TYR A 65 1.18 -3.48 -25.98
C TYR A 65 2.38 -4.38 -25.66
N GLY A 66 2.13 -5.70 -25.45
CA GLY A 66 3.17 -6.67 -25.12
C GLY A 66 3.67 -6.55 -23.68
N GLY A 67 4.75 -7.28 -23.39
CA GLY A 67 5.43 -7.26 -22.08
C GLY A 67 6.65 -6.33 -22.13
N HIS A 68 6.78 -5.49 -21.09
CA HIS A 68 7.88 -4.53 -20.96
C HIS A 68 8.59 -4.72 -19.62
N ASN A 69 9.89 -4.69 -19.64
CA ASN A 69 10.74 -4.87 -18.48
C ASN A 69 11.28 -3.51 -18.02
N VAL A 70 11.09 -3.24 -16.74
CA VAL A 70 11.60 -2.06 -16.06
C VAL A 70 12.44 -2.50 -14.88
N LEU A 71 13.68 -2.06 -14.81
CA LEU A 71 14.52 -2.22 -13.63
C LEU A 71 14.14 -1.13 -12.63
N VAL A 72 13.81 -1.53 -11.40
CA VAL A 72 13.43 -0.60 -10.33
C VAL A 72 14.19 -0.89 -9.05
N SER A 73 14.51 0.16 -8.31
CA SER A 73 15.04 0.06 -6.95
C SER A 73 14.28 1.02 -6.03
N PHE A 74 14.10 0.62 -4.77
CA PHE A 74 13.33 1.37 -3.78
C PHE A 74 14.21 1.75 -2.61
N ALA A 75 14.15 3.01 -2.18
CA ALA A 75 14.86 3.49 -1.00
C ALA A 75 14.18 4.74 -0.41
N HIS A 76 13.88 4.73 0.88
CA HIS A 76 13.39 5.89 1.61
C HIS A 76 12.18 6.60 0.96
N GLY A 77 11.19 5.84 0.50
CA GLY A 77 10.00 6.37 -0.16
C GLY A 77 10.26 6.86 -1.60
N LYS A 78 11.41 6.55 -2.17
CA LYS A 78 11.76 6.85 -3.56
C LYS A 78 11.87 5.56 -4.37
N VAL A 79 11.54 5.67 -5.65
CA VAL A 79 11.75 4.64 -6.65
C VAL A 79 12.63 5.20 -7.77
N THR A 80 13.67 4.48 -8.12
CA THR A 80 14.50 4.76 -9.30
C THR A 80 14.21 3.70 -10.35
N ALA A 81 13.93 4.12 -11.57
CA ALA A 81 13.49 3.24 -12.65
C ALA A 81 14.24 3.51 -13.95
N ALA A 82 14.53 2.45 -14.71
CA ALA A 82 15.04 2.48 -16.08
C ALA A 82 14.42 1.36 -16.90
N SER A 83 14.23 1.57 -18.21
CA SER A 83 13.72 0.53 -19.12
C SER A 83 14.54 0.51 -20.42
N GLU A 84 14.28 -0.49 -21.26
CA GLU A 84 14.92 -0.56 -22.58
C GLU A 84 14.52 0.60 -23.48
N GLU A 85 13.27 1.07 -23.39
CA GLU A 85 12.75 2.21 -24.14
C GLU A 85 13.31 3.53 -23.63
N LEU A 86 13.58 3.62 -22.33
CA LEU A 86 14.09 4.80 -21.64
C LEU A 86 15.21 4.40 -20.69
N PRO A 87 16.44 4.28 -21.21
CA PRO A 87 17.59 3.76 -20.45
C PRO A 87 18.15 4.76 -19.43
N THR A 88 17.73 6.03 -19.49
CA THR A 88 18.11 7.02 -18.48
C THR A 88 17.32 6.78 -17.20
N GLU A 89 18.02 6.58 -16.10
CA GLU A 89 17.40 6.42 -14.79
C GLU A 89 16.64 7.69 -14.38
N GLU A 90 15.42 7.49 -13.88
CA GLU A 90 14.62 8.53 -13.27
C GLU A 90 14.17 8.12 -11.87
N THR A 91 14.22 9.07 -10.94
CA THR A 91 13.81 8.88 -9.55
C THR A 91 12.57 9.70 -9.24
N SER A 92 11.60 9.07 -8.61
CA SER A 92 10.32 9.66 -8.19
C SER A 92 9.88 9.15 -6.82
N ASP A 93 8.75 9.64 -6.32
CA ASP A 93 8.17 9.16 -5.08
C ASP A 93 7.29 7.92 -5.32
N TYR A 94 7.31 7.01 -4.36
CA TYR A 94 6.35 5.92 -4.26
C TYR A 94 5.73 5.88 -2.88
N SER A 95 4.56 5.27 -2.77
CA SER A 95 3.94 4.95 -1.49
C SER A 95 3.29 3.57 -1.50
N LEU A 96 3.12 3.02 -0.31
CA LEU A 96 2.28 1.87 -0.06
C LEU A 96 1.01 2.34 0.65
N LEU A 97 -0.12 2.11 0.02
CA LEU A 97 -1.44 2.48 0.50
C LEU A 97 -2.23 1.23 0.84
N PHE A 98 -3.31 1.38 1.56
CA PHE A 98 -4.22 0.27 1.84
C PHE A 98 -5.65 0.65 1.45
N GLY A 99 -6.25 -0.19 0.57
CA GLY A 99 -7.65 -0.18 0.23
C GLY A 99 -8.29 -1.50 0.65
N GLU A 100 -8.84 -2.25 -0.28
CA GLU A 100 -9.21 -3.65 -0.05
C GLU A 100 -7.98 -4.54 0.09
N LYS A 101 -6.91 -4.17 -0.62
CA LYS A 101 -5.56 -4.78 -0.57
C LYS A 101 -4.51 -3.70 -0.40
N ALA A 102 -3.27 -4.11 -0.17
CA ALA A 102 -2.14 -3.21 -0.26
C ALA A 102 -1.94 -2.76 -1.73
N ILE A 103 -1.62 -1.48 -1.91
CA ILE A 103 -1.45 -0.84 -3.20
C ILE A 103 -0.06 -0.24 -3.25
N LEU A 104 0.73 -0.62 -4.25
CA LEU A 104 1.95 0.07 -4.64
C LEU A 104 1.58 1.22 -5.58
N SER A 105 1.87 2.46 -5.18
CA SER A 105 1.56 3.66 -5.93
C SER A 105 2.84 4.40 -6.34
N PHE A 106 2.96 4.74 -7.60
CA PHE A 106 4.00 5.63 -8.13
C PHE A 106 3.42 7.04 -8.17
N ASP A 107 3.77 7.87 -7.17
CA ASP A 107 3.02 9.07 -6.81
C ASP A 107 3.41 10.30 -7.63
N THR A 108 4.69 10.46 -7.92
CA THR A 108 5.18 11.60 -8.70
C THR A 108 5.63 11.16 -10.09
N TYR A 109 5.56 12.09 -11.05
CA TYR A 109 5.87 11.81 -12.44
C TYR A 109 7.27 11.21 -12.63
N ASN A 110 7.31 10.15 -13.41
CA ASN A 110 8.51 9.42 -13.81
C ASN A 110 8.29 8.91 -15.22
N LYS A 111 9.07 9.34 -16.18
CA LYS A 111 8.88 8.99 -17.60
C LYS A 111 8.89 7.49 -17.85
N VAL A 112 9.68 6.73 -17.09
CA VAL A 112 9.78 5.29 -17.22
C VAL A 112 8.51 4.62 -16.72
N LEU A 113 8.09 4.93 -15.49
CA LEU A 113 6.95 4.28 -14.82
C LEU A 113 5.61 4.75 -15.39
N HIS A 114 5.53 5.99 -15.92
CA HIS A 114 4.32 6.55 -16.50
C HIS A 114 4.26 6.43 -18.03
N TYR A 115 5.24 5.78 -18.67
CA TYR A 115 5.32 5.65 -20.12
C TYR A 115 4.05 5.09 -20.77
N PHE A 116 3.38 4.14 -20.12
CA PHE A 116 2.13 3.56 -20.62
C PHE A 116 0.87 4.27 -20.12
N VAL A 117 0.99 5.17 -19.15
CA VAL A 117 -0.11 5.94 -18.57
C VAL A 117 -0.31 7.25 -19.33
N GLU A 118 0.78 7.85 -19.79
CA GLU A 118 0.80 9.21 -20.31
C GLU A 118 0.12 9.32 -21.69
N PRO A 119 -0.81 10.28 -21.87
CA PRO A 119 -1.37 10.57 -23.16
C PRO A 119 -0.34 11.05 -24.18
N SER A 120 -0.49 10.67 -25.43
CA SER A 120 0.32 11.13 -26.54
C SER A 120 -0.55 11.46 -27.76
N PHE A 121 0.02 12.08 -28.79
CA PHE A 121 -0.73 12.38 -30.01
C PHE A 121 -1.34 11.13 -30.65
N LEU A 122 -0.63 10.00 -30.65
CA LEU A 122 -1.11 8.73 -31.19
C LEU A 122 -1.99 7.94 -30.19
N PHE A 123 -1.86 8.22 -28.91
CA PHE A 123 -2.58 7.54 -27.81
C PHE A 123 -3.17 8.58 -26.86
N PRO A 124 -4.31 9.24 -27.21
CA PRO A 124 -4.89 10.33 -26.42
C PRO A 124 -5.27 9.95 -24.98
N HIS A 125 -5.48 8.67 -24.73
CA HIS A 125 -5.82 8.11 -23.40
C HIS A 125 -4.64 7.32 -22.77
N GLY A 126 -3.42 7.52 -23.27
CA GLY A 126 -2.27 6.69 -22.93
C GLY A 126 -2.38 5.31 -23.58
N LYS A 127 -1.49 4.40 -23.17
CA LYS A 127 -1.46 3.00 -23.61
C LYS A 127 -2.15 2.08 -22.59
N GLU A 128 -3.18 2.57 -21.91
CA GLU A 128 -3.95 1.84 -20.89
C GLU A 128 -3.07 1.25 -19.77
N GLY A 129 -1.96 1.90 -19.46
CA GLY A 129 -1.11 1.56 -18.32
C GLY A 129 -1.68 2.09 -17.01
N ASP A 130 -1.08 1.68 -15.91
CA ASP A 130 -1.45 2.08 -14.56
C ASP A 130 -0.23 2.59 -13.79
N ASN A 131 -0.45 3.48 -12.85
CA ASN A 131 0.57 3.92 -11.89
C ASN A 131 0.26 3.48 -10.46
N GLN A 132 -0.84 2.76 -10.28
CA GLN A 132 -1.24 2.15 -9.02
C GLN A 132 -1.53 0.66 -9.22
N PHE A 133 -0.94 -0.17 -8.39
CA PHE A 133 -1.03 -1.61 -8.51
C PHE A 133 -1.43 -2.23 -7.18
N GLU A 134 -2.51 -3.00 -7.17
CA GLU A 134 -2.86 -3.86 -6.04
C GLU A 134 -1.85 -5.00 -5.93
N ILE A 135 -1.31 -5.19 -4.74
CA ILE A 135 -0.46 -6.34 -4.43
C ILE A 135 -1.36 -7.56 -4.20
N GLN A 136 -1.37 -8.47 -5.17
CA GLN A 136 -2.17 -9.69 -5.09
C GLN A 136 -1.53 -10.73 -4.17
N SER A 137 -0.21 -10.86 -4.25
CA SER A 137 0.57 -11.75 -3.40
C SER A 137 2.07 -11.39 -3.42
N TYR A 138 2.77 -11.83 -2.38
CA TYR A 138 4.23 -11.93 -2.37
C TYR A 138 4.60 -13.36 -2.00
N LYS A 139 5.30 -14.05 -2.89
CA LYS A 139 5.69 -15.44 -2.70
C LYS A 139 6.98 -15.73 -3.46
N ASP A 140 7.89 -16.45 -2.83
CA ASP A 140 9.15 -16.94 -3.44
C ASP A 140 9.98 -15.81 -4.10
N GLY A 141 9.98 -14.60 -3.48
CA GLY A 141 10.70 -13.45 -4.01
C GLY A 141 9.97 -12.70 -5.13
N VAL A 142 8.71 -13.03 -5.42
CA VAL A 142 7.92 -12.44 -6.50
C VAL A 142 6.69 -11.73 -5.95
N PHE A 143 6.54 -10.44 -6.27
CA PHE A 143 5.28 -9.72 -6.12
C PHE A 143 4.40 -9.94 -7.36
N SER A 144 3.19 -10.40 -7.14
CA SER A 144 2.15 -10.38 -8.17
C SER A 144 1.32 -9.12 -8.01
N LEU A 145 1.27 -8.33 -9.07
CA LEU A 145 0.63 -7.00 -9.08
C LEU A 145 -0.52 -6.97 -10.09
N ARG A 146 -1.54 -6.18 -9.80
CA ARG A 146 -2.66 -5.93 -10.70
C ARG A 146 -2.91 -4.42 -10.77
N GLY A 147 -2.94 -3.86 -11.98
CA GLY A 147 -3.36 -2.48 -12.22
C GLY A 147 -4.77 -2.20 -11.71
N LYS A 148 -5.03 -0.99 -11.27
CA LYS A 148 -6.31 -0.58 -10.68
C LYS A 148 -7.36 -0.12 -11.70
N ARG A 149 -7.01 0.09 -12.95
CA ARG A 149 -7.96 0.45 -14.01
C ARG A 149 -8.80 -0.72 -14.46
#